data_66e75b1f6ec4e81f28fe77ad6e5fd710
#
_entry.id   66e75b1f6ec4e81f28fe77ad6e5fd710
#
_cell.length_a   1.000
_cell.length_b   1.000
_cell.length_c   1.000
_cell.angle_alpha   90.00
_cell.angle_beta   90.00
_cell.angle_gamma   90.00
#
_symmetry.space_group_name_H-M   'P 1'
#
loop_
_entity.id
_entity.type
_entity.pdbx_description
1 polymer ?
#
loop_
_entity_poly.entity_id
_entity_poly.type
_entity_poly.pdbx_seq_one_letter_code
_entity_poly.pdbx_strand_id
1 'polypeptide(L)'
;MFLINGVEQDTLAVNDRAVQFGDGCFTTARIQHGQVALLDAHLQRLQTTCEKLRIPFDDWLTLSDEMQRLARPHAQGVLKVTLTRGVGGRGYSTAGCVSPTRILSFSPFPAH
;
A
#
# COMPACT_ATOMS: atom_id res chain seq x y z
N MET A 1 6.85 -11.07 3.79
CA MET A 1 7.63 -10.23 2.88
C MET A 1 6.96 -8.87 2.75
N PHE A 2 7.74 -7.81 2.86
CA PHE A 2 7.27 -6.43 2.71
C PHE A 2 8.05 -5.70 1.64
N LEU A 3 7.34 -4.89 0.87
CA LEU A 3 7.92 -3.99 -0.12
C LEU A 3 7.50 -2.57 0.27
N ILE A 4 8.45 -1.74 0.65
CA ILE A 4 8.18 -0.36 1.09
C ILE A 4 8.86 0.60 0.13
N ASN A 5 8.06 1.40 -0.56
CA ASN A 5 8.53 2.33 -1.60
C ASN A 5 9.42 1.63 -2.65
N GLY A 6 9.04 0.41 -3.01
CA GLY A 6 9.74 -0.38 -4.02
C GLY A 6 10.97 -1.13 -3.51
N VAL A 7 11.29 -1.08 -2.23
CA VAL A 7 12.44 -1.74 -1.63
C VAL A 7 11.98 -2.81 -0.65
N GLU A 8 12.55 -4.01 -0.79
CA GLU A 8 12.26 -5.10 0.15
C GLU A 8 12.88 -4.77 1.50
N GLN A 9 12.04 -4.54 2.50
CA GLN A 9 12.45 -4.19 3.85
C GLN A 9 11.27 -4.40 4.80
N ASP A 10 11.54 -4.48 6.09
CA ASP A 10 10.53 -4.75 7.11
C ASP A 10 10.44 -3.67 8.18
N THR A 11 11.04 -2.51 7.95
CA THR A 11 11.02 -1.39 8.90
C THR A 11 10.43 -0.16 8.25
N LEU A 12 9.69 0.60 9.03
CA LEU A 12 9.08 1.85 8.63
C LEU A 12 9.50 2.94 9.60
N ALA A 13 9.74 4.15 9.07
CA ALA A 13 10.08 5.29 9.92
C ALA A 13 8.96 5.54 10.94
N VAL A 14 9.33 5.67 12.21
CA VAL A 14 8.35 5.87 13.28
C VAL A 14 7.61 7.21 13.17
N ASN A 15 8.17 8.16 12.43
CA ASN A 15 7.53 9.44 12.15
C ASN A 15 6.72 9.44 10.85
N ASP A 16 6.53 8.27 10.22
CA ASP A 16 5.52 8.16 9.17
C ASP A 16 4.14 8.43 9.78
N ARG A 17 3.32 9.18 9.09
CA ARG A 17 2.03 9.60 9.63
C ARG A 17 1.06 8.45 9.85
N ALA A 18 1.27 7.30 9.19
CA ALA A 18 0.50 6.09 9.48
C ALA A 18 0.71 5.62 10.92
N VAL A 19 1.96 5.69 11.41
CA VAL A 19 2.31 5.28 12.78
C VAL A 19 1.79 6.28 13.81
N GLN A 20 1.99 7.58 13.57
CA GLN A 20 1.66 8.62 14.55
C GLN A 20 0.19 8.99 14.57
N PHE A 21 -0.50 8.93 13.43
CA PHE A 21 -1.85 9.49 13.30
C PHE A 21 -2.83 8.55 12.58
N GLY A 22 -2.40 7.39 12.14
CA GLY A 22 -3.23 6.52 11.31
C GLY A 22 -3.59 7.17 9.97
N ASP A 23 -2.73 8.04 9.46
CA ASP A 23 -3.00 8.87 8.28
C ASP A 23 -2.67 8.09 7.00
N GLY A 24 -3.62 7.29 6.57
CA GLY A 24 -3.46 6.46 5.39
C GLY A 24 -4.70 5.62 5.11
N CYS A 25 -4.56 4.75 4.14
CA CYS A 25 -5.62 3.82 3.76
C CYS A 25 -5.00 2.51 3.27
N PHE A 26 -5.81 1.45 3.24
CA PHE A 26 -5.32 0.17 2.75
C PHE A 26 -6.41 -0.60 2.03
N THR A 27 -5.98 -1.60 1.26
CA THR A 27 -6.86 -2.62 0.71
C THR A 27 -6.19 -3.98 0.84
N THR A 28 -7.01 -5.03 0.94
CA THR A 28 -6.53 -6.41 1.01
C THR A 28 -7.09 -7.18 -0.18
N ALA A 29 -6.22 -7.70 -1.01
CA ALA A 29 -6.58 -8.41 -2.22
C ALA A 29 -6.19 -9.88 -2.11
N ARG A 30 -6.97 -10.73 -2.76
CA ARG A 30 -6.67 -12.16 -2.86
C ARG A 30 -5.77 -12.40 -4.06
N ILE A 31 -4.77 -13.28 -3.87
CA ILE A 31 -3.95 -13.79 -4.96
C ILE A 31 -4.47 -15.17 -5.36
N GLN A 32 -4.73 -15.37 -6.64
CA GLN A 32 -5.16 -16.63 -7.22
C GLN A 32 -4.41 -16.87 -8.53
N HIS A 33 -3.81 -18.04 -8.67
CA HIS A 33 -3.10 -18.42 -9.89
C HIS A 33 -2.03 -17.40 -10.30
N GLY A 34 -1.31 -16.86 -9.31
CA GLY A 34 -0.26 -15.87 -9.56
C GLY A 34 -0.76 -14.49 -9.97
N GLN A 35 -2.05 -14.23 -9.79
CA GLN A 35 -2.67 -12.97 -10.20
C GLN A 35 -3.41 -12.33 -9.03
N VAL A 36 -3.48 -11.00 -9.03
CA VAL A 36 -4.26 -10.24 -8.05
C VAL A 36 -5.72 -10.25 -8.50
N ALA A 37 -6.58 -10.88 -7.69
CA ALA A 37 -8.01 -10.89 -7.99
C ALA A 37 -8.58 -9.47 -7.88
N LEU A 38 -9.37 -9.07 -8.86
CA LEU A 38 -10.03 -7.76 -8.91
C LEU A 38 -9.03 -6.60 -8.79
N LEU A 39 -7.90 -6.71 -9.48
CA LEU A 39 -6.82 -5.71 -9.42
C LEU A 39 -7.34 -4.29 -9.66
N ASP A 40 -8.12 -4.09 -10.73
CA ASP A 40 -8.62 -2.75 -11.09
C ASP A 40 -9.56 -2.19 -10.04
N ALA A 41 -10.39 -3.04 -9.44
CA ALA A 41 -11.30 -2.62 -8.37
C ALA A 41 -10.55 -2.17 -7.13
N HIS A 42 -9.47 -2.88 -6.76
CA HIS A 42 -8.62 -2.49 -5.63
C HIS A 42 -7.89 -1.17 -5.90
N LEU A 43 -7.36 -0.99 -7.10
CA LEU A 43 -6.71 0.27 -7.48
C LEU A 43 -7.71 1.42 -7.47
N GLN A 44 -8.92 1.21 -7.99
CA GLN A 44 -9.97 2.23 -7.99
C GLN A 44 -10.36 2.62 -6.56
N ARG A 45 -10.48 1.64 -5.67
CA ARG A 45 -10.78 1.90 -4.24
C ARG A 45 -9.71 2.77 -3.60
N LEU A 46 -8.44 2.44 -3.83
CA LEU A 46 -7.33 3.21 -3.29
C LEU A 46 -7.31 4.63 -3.86
N GLN A 47 -7.54 4.79 -5.16
CA GLN A 47 -7.59 6.10 -5.80
C GLN A 47 -8.68 6.96 -5.18
N THR A 48 -9.89 6.42 -5.06
CA THR A 48 -11.03 7.13 -4.49
C THR A 48 -10.75 7.55 -3.04
N THR A 49 -10.17 6.65 -2.25
CA THR A 49 -9.86 6.95 -0.86
C THR A 49 -8.75 7.98 -0.73
N CYS A 50 -7.70 7.89 -1.53
CA CYS A 50 -6.63 8.89 -1.54
C CYS A 50 -7.16 10.29 -1.91
N GLU A 51 -8.09 10.37 -2.87
CA GLU A 51 -8.73 11.64 -3.23
C GLU A 51 -9.49 12.23 -2.04
N LYS A 52 -10.28 11.41 -1.35
CA LYS A 52 -11.05 11.84 -0.18
C LYS A 52 -10.15 12.30 0.96
N LEU A 53 -9.06 11.60 1.21
CA LEU A 53 -8.10 11.93 2.26
C LEU A 53 -7.09 12.98 1.82
N ARG A 54 -7.09 13.36 0.55
CA ARG A 54 -6.12 14.28 -0.04
C ARG A 54 -4.68 13.81 0.13
N ILE A 55 -4.48 12.51 -0.03
CA ILE A 55 -3.14 11.91 -0.10
C ILE A 55 -2.67 12.01 -1.55
N PRO A 56 -1.59 12.76 -1.86
CA PRO A 56 -1.19 13.05 -3.24
C PRO A 56 -0.39 11.91 -3.87
N PHE A 57 -0.89 10.69 -3.78
CA PHE A 57 -0.27 9.56 -4.43
C PHE A 57 -0.70 9.51 -5.90
N ASP A 58 0.26 9.44 -6.81
CA ASP A 58 -0.02 9.44 -8.27
C ASP A 58 0.68 8.33 -9.04
N ASP A 59 1.45 7.48 -8.36
CA ASP A 59 2.28 6.44 -8.98
C ASP A 59 1.52 5.12 -9.18
N TRP A 60 0.31 5.20 -9.74
CA TRP A 60 -0.61 4.07 -9.84
C TRP A 60 -0.09 2.96 -10.75
N LEU A 61 0.62 3.30 -11.83
CA LEU A 61 1.20 2.29 -12.72
C LEU A 61 2.31 1.51 -12.04
N THR A 62 3.17 2.18 -11.29
CA THR A 62 4.23 1.54 -10.52
C THR A 62 3.65 0.63 -9.45
N LEU A 63 2.61 1.11 -8.73
CA LEU A 63 1.94 0.32 -7.71
C LEU A 63 1.31 -0.94 -8.31
N SER A 64 0.60 -0.79 -9.43
CA SER A 64 -0.01 -1.92 -10.13
C SER A 64 1.04 -2.97 -10.54
N ASP A 65 2.18 -2.51 -11.07
CA ASP A 65 3.27 -3.40 -11.46
C ASP A 65 3.85 -4.14 -10.25
N GLU A 66 4.06 -3.45 -9.15
CA GLU A 66 4.56 -4.05 -7.91
C GLU A 66 3.60 -5.10 -7.36
N MET A 67 2.30 -4.81 -7.36
CA MET A 67 1.27 -5.74 -6.93
C MET A 67 1.31 -7.02 -7.76
N GLN A 68 1.40 -6.88 -9.08
CA GLN A 68 1.43 -8.02 -9.99
C GLN A 68 2.72 -8.83 -9.83
N ARG A 69 3.85 -8.17 -9.68
CA ARG A 69 5.13 -8.86 -9.47
C ARG A 69 5.17 -9.62 -8.15
N LEU A 70 4.61 -9.04 -7.10
CA LEU A 70 4.54 -9.69 -5.79
C LEU A 70 3.64 -10.93 -5.82
N ALA A 71 2.57 -10.89 -6.59
CA ALA A 71 1.61 -11.99 -6.71
C ALA A 71 2.14 -13.14 -7.57
N ARG A 72 2.92 -12.85 -8.58
CA ARG A 72 3.29 -13.80 -9.65
C ARG A 72 3.89 -15.12 -9.16
N PRO A 73 4.79 -15.16 -8.14
CA PRO A 73 5.37 -16.42 -7.69
C PRO A 73 4.42 -17.30 -6.87
N HIS A 74 3.21 -16.85 -6.58
CA HIS A 74 2.33 -17.53 -5.62
C HIS A 74 1.05 -18.01 -6.28
N ALA A 75 0.73 -19.29 -6.10
CA ALA A 75 -0.54 -19.85 -6.60
C ALA A 75 -1.72 -19.22 -5.87
N GLN A 76 -1.58 -18.94 -4.58
CA GLN A 76 -2.60 -18.26 -3.78
C GLN A 76 -1.95 -17.52 -2.61
N GLY A 77 -2.67 -16.56 -2.07
CA GLY A 77 -2.20 -15.78 -0.95
C GLY A 77 -3.04 -14.53 -0.75
N VAL A 78 -2.54 -13.67 0.11
CA VAL A 78 -3.16 -12.39 0.44
C VAL A 78 -2.14 -11.28 0.22
N LEU A 79 -2.54 -10.25 -0.51
CA LEU A 79 -1.74 -9.06 -0.75
C LEU A 79 -2.41 -7.88 -0.04
N LYS A 80 -1.71 -7.26 0.88
CA LYS A 80 -2.17 -6.02 1.52
C LYS A 80 -1.37 -4.85 0.97
N VAL A 81 -2.08 -3.81 0.57
CA VAL A 81 -1.48 -2.56 0.07
C VAL A 81 -1.91 -1.43 0.98
N THR A 82 -0.94 -0.73 1.54
CA THR A 82 -1.17 0.42 2.41
C THR A 82 -0.52 1.66 1.78
N LEU A 83 -1.27 2.75 1.73
CA LEU A 83 -0.77 4.05 1.28
C LEU A 83 -0.90 5.03 2.44
N THR A 84 0.20 5.68 2.81
CA THR A 84 0.19 6.68 3.88
C THR A 84 0.54 8.04 3.30
N ARG A 85 0.27 9.11 4.08
CA ARG A 85 0.69 10.46 3.69
C ARG A 85 2.21 10.61 3.72
N GLY A 86 2.91 9.69 4.36
CA GLY A 86 4.36 9.71 4.44
C GLY A 86 4.87 10.39 5.69
N VAL A 87 6.14 10.78 5.64
CA VAL A 87 6.85 11.43 6.75
C VAL A 87 6.69 12.94 6.63
N GLY A 88 6.52 13.63 7.74
CA GLY A 88 6.45 15.09 7.81
C GLY A 88 5.18 15.59 8.46
N GLY A 89 5.04 16.92 8.47
CA GLY A 89 3.92 17.57 9.13
C GLY A 89 4.05 17.59 10.65
N ARG A 90 3.13 18.29 11.31
CA ARG A 90 3.04 18.35 12.77
C ARG A 90 1.59 18.18 13.18
N GLY A 91 1.31 17.22 14.06
CA GLY A 91 -0.03 16.96 14.53
C GLY A 91 -0.97 16.74 13.35
N TYR A 92 -2.04 17.51 13.28
CA TYR A 92 -3.01 17.42 12.19
C TYR A 92 -2.60 18.20 10.94
N SER A 93 -1.52 18.99 10.99
CA SER A 93 -1.01 19.71 9.83
C SER A 93 -0.24 18.75 8.92
N THR A 94 -0.55 18.78 7.63
CA THR A 94 0.16 17.99 6.62
C THR A 94 1.24 18.79 5.91
N ALA A 95 1.46 20.04 6.31
CA ALA A 95 2.53 20.86 5.76
C ALA A 95 3.89 20.18 6.01
N GLY A 96 4.73 20.12 5.00
CA GLY A 96 6.03 19.48 5.09
C GLY A 96 6.03 17.98 4.77
N CYS A 97 4.88 17.36 4.52
CA CYS A 97 4.83 16.01 3.96
C CYS A 97 5.31 16.05 2.52
N VAL A 98 6.31 15.23 2.19
CA VAL A 98 6.99 15.30 0.89
C VAL A 98 6.39 14.32 -0.10
N SER A 99 6.20 13.07 0.30
CA SER A 99 5.67 12.05 -0.59
C SER A 99 5.00 10.94 0.21
N PRO A 100 3.92 10.35 -0.35
CA PRO A 100 3.28 9.20 0.26
C PRO A 100 4.20 7.99 0.34
N THR A 101 3.97 7.16 1.37
CA THR A 101 4.64 5.87 1.50
C THR A 101 3.70 4.79 0.98
N ARG A 102 4.21 3.86 0.18
CA ARG A 102 3.47 2.68 -0.24
C ARG A 102 4.08 1.42 0.37
N ILE A 103 3.24 0.61 0.99
CA ILE A 103 3.64 -0.62 1.66
C ILE A 103 2.84 -1.76 1.07
N LEU A 104 3.53 -2.74 0.51
CA LEU A 104 2.92 -3.97 0.02
C LEU A 104 3.40 -5.12 0.88
N SER A 105 2.50 -6.01 1.27
CA SER A 105 2.89 -7.21 2.00
C SER A 105 2.17 -8.43 1.45
N PHE A 106 2.92 -9.53 1.36
CA PHE A 106 2.38 -10.83 1.03
C PHE A 106 2.25 -11.66 2.29
N SER A 107 1.13 -12.38 2.39
CA SER A 107 0.90 -13.40 3.42
C SER A 107 0.33 -14.65 2.76
N PRO A 108 0.66 -15.84 3.25
CA PRO A 108 0.01 -17.05 2.77
C PRO A 108 -1.49 -17.00 3.02
N PHE A 109 -2.26 -17.63 2.15
CA PHE A 109 -3.68 -17.76 2.38
C PHE A 109 -3.89 -18.64 3.63
N PRO A 110 -4.77 -18.20 4.58
CA PRO A 110 -4.95 -18.97 5.82
C PRO A 110 -5.47 -20.38 5.52
N ALA A 111 -4.82 -21.39 6.12
CA ALA A 111 -5.31 -22.76 6.10
C ALA A 111 -6.32 -22.95 7.24
N HIS A 112 -7.42 -23.59 6.92
CA HIS A 112 -8.47 -23.90 7.89
C HIS A 112 -8.55 -25.41 8.12
#